data_6af1aa18ac019f0b2f2a27ee37ca7d17
#
_entry.id   6af1aa18ac019f0b2f2a27ee37ca7d17
#
_cell.length_a   1.000
_cell.length_b   1.000
_cell.length_c   1.000
_cell.angle_alpha   90.00
_cell.angle_beta   90.00
_cell.angle_gamma   90.00
#
_symmetry.space_group_name_H-M   'P 1'
#
loop_
_entity.id
_entity.type
_entity.pdbx_description
1 polymer ?
#
loop_
_entity_poly.entity_id
_entity_poly.type
_entity_poly.pdbx_seq_one_letter_code
_entity_poly.pdbx_strand_id
1 'polypeptide(L)'
;MNKASEKLRILLPSSGSLADGAISFMSKKGINIEKESDRKLVGKVKEFPDVEIFFQRSGDIPLSVDRGMGHFGITGLDRYLENCEGSRNSYVVKDSLKFGDSKLVVAVPDGWIDVTSISDLVEVCYEFKKNNNNLRLATKYPNIVRRKLEEFGVTNVVLVTASGGLEAAPMIGYADI
;
A
#
# COMPACT_ATOMS: atom_id res chain seq x y z
N MET A 1 -6.82 -41.45 8.66
CA MET A 1 -6.14 -40.34 7.97
C MET A 1 -6.07 -39.17 8.98
N ASN A 2 -4.87 -38.93 9.56
CA ASN A 2 -4.64 -37.75 10.38
C ASN A 2 -4.74 -36.52 9.50
N LYS A 3 -5.78 -35.69 9.68
CA LYS A 3 -5.75 -34.31 9.21
C LYS A 3 -4.59 -33.65 9.94
N ALA A 4 -3.46 -33.45 9.26
CA ALA A 4 -2.44 -32.53 9.75
C ALA A 4 -3.18 -31.22 10.08
N SER A 5 -3.12 -30.76 11.31
CA SER A 5 -3.69 -29.48 11.74
C SER A 5 -3.12 -28.42 10.79
N GLU A 6 -3.98 -27.76 10.05
CA GLU A 6 -3.56 -26.72 9.12
C GLU A 6 -3.05 -25.55 9.97
N LYS A 7 -1.74 -25.28 9.90
CA LYS A 7 -1.11 -24.24 10.71
C LYS A 7 -1.64 -22.87 10.34
N LEU A 8 -1.87 -22.04 11.35
CA LEU A 8 -2.24 -20.65 11.16
C LEU A 8 -1.05 -19.85 10.61
N ARG A 9 -1.22 -19.26 9.44
CA ARG A 9 -0.18 -18.47 8.75
C ARG A 9 -0.48 -16.99 8.89
N ILE A 10 0.48 -16.25 9.46
CA ILE A 10 0.43 -14.79 9.60
C ILE A 10 1.52 -14.18 8.73
N LEU A 11 1.16 -13.22 7.90
CA LEU A 11 2.07 -12.53 6.99
C LEU A 11 2.44 -11.17 7.56
N LEU A 12 3.73 -10.90 7.69
CA LEU A 12 4.26 -9.65 8.24
C LEU A 12 5.21 -8.98 7.25
N PRO A 13 5.36 -7.64 7.30
CA PRO A 13 6.36 -6.93 6.52
C PRO A 13 7.78 -7.43 6.84
N SER A 14 8.61 -7.58 5.82
CA SER A 14 9.98 -8.10 5.97
C SER A 14 11.00 -7.02 6.35
N SER A 15 10.70 -5.73 6.14
CA SER A 15 11.65 -4.64 6.35
C SER A 15 10.96 -3.29 6.56
N GLY A 16 11.74 -2.31 7.05
CA GLY A 16 11.34 -0.93 7.29
C GLY A 16 10.49 -0.73 8.54
N SER A 17 10.10 0.51 8.80
CA SER A 17 9.36 0.93 10.01
C SER A 17 8.05 0.15 10.22
N LEU A 18 7.43 -0.30 9.14
CA LEU A 18 6.21 -1.12 9.21
C LEU A 18 6.50 -2.52 9.77
N ALA A 19 7.67 -3.10 9.47
CA ALA A 19 8.11 -4.39 10.03
C ALA A 19 8.35 -4.28 11.53
N ASP A 20 9.08 -3.25 11.95
CA ASP A 20 9.38 -3.01 13.37
C ASP A 20 8.09 -2.75 14.17
N GLY A 21 7.19 -1.94 13.61
CA GLY A 21 5.87 -1.69 14.17
C GLY A 21 5.02 -2.96 14.31
N ALA A 22 5.01 -3.82 13.29
CA ALA A 22 4.26 -5.07 13.31
C ALA A 22 4.80 -6.05 14.37
N ILE A 23 6.11 -6.23 14.45
CA ILE A 23 6.75 -7.08 15.46
C ILE A 23 6.47 -6.55 16.87
N SER A 24 6.63 -5.25 17.09
CA SER A 24 6.30 -4.62 18.39
C SER A 24 4.84 -4.78 18.76
N PHE A 25 3.93 -4.62 17.80
CA PHE A 25 2.49 -4.82 18.02
C PHE A 25 2.19 -6.26 18.44
N MET A 26 2.76 -7.26 17.76
CA MET A 26 2.59 -8.68 18.08
C MET A 26 3.14 -9.01 19.48
N SER A 27 4.34 -8.53 19.80
CA SER A 27 4.96 -8.72 21.13
C SER A 27 4.12 -8.12 22.26
N LYS A 28 3.55 -6.91 22.08
CA LYS A 28 2.64 -6.29 23.06
C LYS A 28 1.35 -7.09 23.27
N LYS A 29 1.03 -8.00 22.36
CA LYS A 29 -0.12 -8.92 22.48
C LYS A 29 0.28 -10.31 23.00
N GLY A 30 1.53 -10.48 23.46
CA GLY A 30 2.06 -11.74 23.98
C GLY A 30 2.47 -12.72 22.88
N ILE A 31 2.60 -12.27 21.65
CA ILE A 31 3.03 -13.10 20.51
C ILE A 31 4.48 -12.73 20.20
N ASN A 32 5.43 -13.50 20.75
CA ASN A 32 6.84 -13.24 20.56
C ASN A 32 7.38 -14.07 19.38
N ILE A 33 7.92 -13.36 18.40
CA ILE A 33 8.35 -13.95 17.14
C ILE A 33 9.84 -14.24 17.21
N GLU A 34 10.20 -15.51 17.06
CA GLU A 34 11.58 -15.98 16.97
C GLU A 34 11.96 -16.16 15.51
N LYS A 35 12.98 -15.43 15.06
CA LYS A 35 13.64 -15.63 13.75
C LYS A 35 14.99 -16.34 13.98
N GLU A 36 15.25 -17.37 13.20
CA GLU A 36 16.57 -18.04 13.26
C GLU A 36 17.71 -17.17 12.67
N SER A 37 17.38 -16.25 11.76
CA SER A 37 18.29 -15.21 11.25
C SER A 37 17.47 -14.12 10.54
N ASP A 38 18.05 -12.91 10.38
CA ASP A 38 17.40 -11.78 9.67
C ASP A 38 17.14 -12.08 8.19
N ARG A 39 17.86 -13.01 7.59
CA ARG A 39 17.68 -13.42 6.19
C ARG A 39 16.58 -14.45 5.99
N LYS A 40 16.11 -15.11 7.06
CA LYS A 40 15.02 -16.08 6.97
C LYS A 40 13.67 -15.34 6.91
N LEU A 41 12.88 -15.71 5.92
CA LEU A 41 11.55 -15.17 5.70
C LEU A 41 10.46 -15.92 6.49
N VAL A 42 10.87 -16.78 7.43
CA VAL A 42 9.97 -17.58 8.28
C VAL A 42 10.35 -17.35 9.73
N GLY A 43 9.35 -17.12 10.57
CA GLY A 43 9.45 -17.03 12.01
C GLY A 43 8.52 -18.03 12.69
N LYS A 44 8.82 -18.34 13.94
CA LYS A 44 8.02 -19.20 14.81
C LYS A 44 7.53 -18.39 16.00
N VAL A 45 6.42 -18.83 16.59
CA VAL A 45 5.91 -18.27 17.84
C VAL A 45 6.02 -19.37 18.89
N LYS A 46 6.85 -19.15 19.91
CA LYS A 46 7.11 -20.16 20.93
C LYS A 46 5.86 -20.57 21.70
N GLU A 47 5.02 -19.58 22.02
CA GLU A 47 3.79 -19.75 22.76
C GLU A 47 2.68 -20.47 21.95
N PHE A 48 2.80 -20.48 20.61
CA PHE A 48 1.82 -21.03 19.69
C PHE A 48 2.48 -21.86 18.59
N PRO A 49 2.80 -23.16 18.82
CA PRO A 49 3.52 -23.99 17.85
C PRO A 49 2.80 -24.19 16.51
N ASP A 50 1.47 -24.03 16.51
CA ASP A 50 0.63 -24.14 15.31
C ASP A 50 0.50 -22.81 14.54
N VAL A 51 1.24 -21.77 14.95
CA VAL A 51 1.31 -20.47 14.25
C VAL A 51 2.65 -20.35 13.53
N GLU A 52 2.60 -20.05 12.25
CA GLU A 52 3.77 -19.75 11.42
C GLU A 52 3.73 -18.30 10.96
N ILE A 53 4.86 -17.61 11.07
CA ILE A 53 5.01 -16.23 10.60
C ILE A 53 5.80 -16.26 9.29
N PHE A 54 5.28 -15.58 8.26
CA PHE A 54 5.97 -15.38 7.00
C PHE A 54 6.25 -13.90 6.78
N PHE A 55 7.49 -13.56 6.46
CA PHE A 55 7.91 -12.20 6.17
C PHE A 55 7.92 -11.95 4.67
N GLN A 56 7.19 -10.94 4.23
CA GLN A 56 7.06 -10.57 2.81
C GLN A 56 7.21 -9.05 2.62
N ARG A 57 7.34 -8.60 1.39
CA ARG A 57 7.17 -7.18 1.08
C ARG A 57 5.76 -6.75 1.45
N SER A 58 5.62 -5.60 2.10
CA SER A 58 4.30 -5.10 2.55
C SER A 58 3.27 -5.01 1.40
N GLY A 59 3.72 -4.69 0.18
CA GLY A 59 2.85 -4.63 -0.99
C GLY A 59 2.29 -5.98 -1.47
N ASP A 60 2.96 -7.09 -1.14
CA ASP A 60 2.56 -8.44 -1.59
C ASP A 60 1.59 -9.11 -0.60
N ILE A 61 1.58 -8.66 0.66
CA ILE A 61 0.79 -9.26 1.74
C ILE A 61 -0.73 -9.27 1.43
N PRO A 62 -1.36 -8.17 0.96
CA PRO A 62 -2.79 -8.19 0.68
C PRO A 62 -3.18 -9.28 -0.32
N LEU A 63 -2.48 -9.35 -1.44
CA LEU A 63 -2.74 -10.35 -2.47
C LEU A 63 -2.45 -11.79 -1.99
N SER A 64 -1.45 -11.97 -1.11
CA SER A 64 -1.13 -13.27 -0.54
C SER A 64 -2.26 -13.76 0.38
N VAL A 65 -2.82 -12.89 1.21
CA VAL A 65 -3.98 -13.22 2.05
C VAL A 65 -5.22 -13.47 1.18
N ASP A 66 -5.46 -12.62 0.21
CA ASP A 66 -6.62 -12.72 -0.69
C ASP A 66 -6.65 -14.04 -1.48
N ARG A 67 -5.47 -14.57 -1.81
CA ARG A 67 -5.29 -15.87 -2.47
C ARG A 67 -5.23 -17.08 -1.53
N GLY A 68 -5.42 -16.87 -0.22
CA GLY A 68 -5.40 -17.94 0.78
C GLY A 68 -4.01 -18.47 1.12
N MET A 69 -2.93 -17.77 0.75
CA MET A 69 -1.56 -18.16 1.13
C MET A 69 -1.26 -17.86 2.61
N GLY A 70 -2.00 -16.95 3.21
CA GLY A 70 -1.98 -16.64 4.64
C GLY A 70 -3.40 -16.36 5.15
N HIS A 71 -3.61 -16.55 6.44
CA HIS A 71 -4.90 -16.33 7.09
C HIS A 71 -5.06 -14.89 7.58
N PHE A 72 -3.95 -14.28 8.01
CA PHE A 72 -3.88 -12.90 8.47
C PHE A 72 -2.65 -12.21 7.88
N GLY A 73 -2.74 -10.90 7.72
CA GLY A 73 -1.61 -10.07 7.31
C GLY A 73 -1.62 -8.71 8.00
N ILE A 74 -0.43 -8.19 8.33
CA ILE A 74 -0.24 -6.79 8.72
C ILE A 74 0.42 -6.08 7.55
N THR A 75 -0.20 -5.02 7.07
CA THR A 75 0.28 -4.26 5.90
C THR A 75 -0.19 -2.81 5.99
N GLY A 76 0.24 -1.96 5.06
CA GLY A 76 -0.33 -0.64 4.89
C GLY A 76 -1.76 -0.71 4.34
N LEU A 77 -2.67 0.11 4.88
CA LEU A 77 -4.03 0.19 4.39
C LEU A 77 -4.08 0.61 2.90
N ASP A 78 -3.17 1.49 2.51
CA ASP A 78 -2.94 1.89 1.12
C ASP A 78 -2.70 0.69 0.19
N ARG A 79 -1.91 -0.29 0.63
CA ARG A 79 -1.61 -1.50 -0.14
C ARG A 79 -2.83 -2.41 -0.30
N TYR A 80 -3.63 -2.51 0.75
CA TYR A 80 -4.89 -3.27 0.68
C TYR A 80 -5.89 -2.59 -0.26
N LEU A 81 -6.12 -1.30 -0.09
CA LEU A 81 -7.05 -0.51 -0.91
C LEU A 81 -6.65 -0.47 -2.39
N GLU A 82 -5.35 -0.47 -2.68
CA GLU A 82 -4.87 -0.51 -4.06
C GLU A 82 -5.13 -1.86 -4.74
N ASN A 83 -4.95 -2.99 -4.00
CA ASN A 83 -4.86 -4.30 -4.61
C ASN A 83 -6.09 -5.20 -4.37
N CYS A 84 -6.81 -5.01 -3.28
CA CYS A 84 -7.83 -5.95 -2.81
C CYS A 84 -9.16 -5.30 -2.42
N GLU A 85 -9.32 -3.98 -2.59
CA GLU A 85 -10.59 -3.34 -2.28
C GLU A 85 -11.73 -3.93 -3.12
N GLY A 86 -12.83 -4.29 -2.44
CA GLY A 86 -13.97 -4.98 -3.06
C GLY A 86 -13.78 -6.49 -3.26
N SER A 87 -12.64 -7.07 -2.87
CA SER A 87 -12.48 -8.53 -2.83
C SER A 87 -13.48 -9.16 -1.86
N ARG A 88 -13.92 -10.39 -2.18
CA ARG A 88 -14.75 -11.20 -1.29
C ARG A 88 -13.95 -12.20 -0.46
N ASN A 89 -12.64 -12.31 -0.73
CA ASN A 89 -11.78 -13.31 -0.11
C ASN A 89 -11.00 -12.75 1.08
N SER A 90 -10.85 -11.43 1.15
CA SER A 90 -10.15 -10.75 2.25
C SER A 90 -10.85 -9.47 2.66
N TYR A 91 -10.67 -9.07 3.91
CA TYR A 91 -11.23 -7.82 4.45
C TYR A 91 -10.35 -7.25 5.55
N VAL A 92 -10.52 -5.96 5.81
CA VAL A 92 -9.79 -5.26 6.86
C VAL A 92 -10.44 -5.52 8.21
N VAL A 93 -9.76 -6.23 9.10
CA VAL A 93 -10.20 -6.51 10.47
C VAL A 93 -10.00 -5.28 11.36
N LYS A 94 -8.91 -4.55 11.14
CA LYS A 94 -8.55 -3.34 11.88
C LYS A 94 -7.77 -2.37 10.99
N ASP A 95 -8.28 -1.18 10.84
CA ASP A 95 -7.80 -0.14 9.95
C ASP A 95 -6.63 0.69 10.51
N SER A 96 -6.45 0.73 11.83
CA SER A 96 -5.33 1.43 12.47
C SER A 96 -4.75 0.63 13.62
N LEU A 97 -3.47 0.31 13.52
CA LEU A 97 -2.69 -0.35 14.57
C LEU A 97 -1.84 0.64 15.39
N LYS A 98 -2.00 1.96 15.14
CA LYS A 98 -1.31 3.06 15.79
C LYS A 98 0.20 3.10 15.52
N PHE A 99 0.60 2.67 14.31
CA PHE A 99 1.94 2.84 13.77
C PHE A 99 1.89 2.87 12.24
N GLY A 100 2.94 3.44 11.61
CA GLY A 100 3.06 3.51 10.16
C GLY A 100 2.03 4.44 9.49
N ASP A 101 1.53 5.43 10.20
CA ASP A 101 0.58 6.39 9.65
C ASP A 101 1.22 7.14 8.47
N SER A 102 0.47 7.26 7.37
CA SER A 102 0.88 7.95 6.15
C SER A 102 -0.30 8.60 5.47
N LYS A 103 -0.01 9.56 4.59
CA LYS A 103 -1.03 10.21 3.75
C LYS A 103 -0.61 10.09 2.30
N LEU A 104 -1.54 9.76 1.42
CA LEU A 104 -1.36 9.89 0.00
C LEU A 104 -1.67 11.33 -0.38
N VAL A 105 -0.73 11.99 -1.04
CA VAL A 105 -0.86 13.39 -1.47
C VAL A 105 -0.58 13.49 -2.96
N VAL A 106 -1.15 14.51 -3.60
CA VAL A 106 -0.73 14.93 -4.93
C VAL A 106 0.37 15.97 -4.75
N ALA A 107 1.50 15.75 -5.39
CA ALA A 107 2.60 16.70 -5.43
C ALA A 107 2.64 17.34 -6.82
N VAL A 108 2.76 18.65 -6.86
CA VAL A 108 2.90 19.44 -8.08
C VAL A 108 4.26 20.12 -8.11
N PRO A 109 4.81 20.47 -9.29
CA PRO A 109 6.05 21.23 -9.37
C PRO A 109 5.97 22.57 -8.64
N ASP A 110 7.06 22.99 -8.00
CA ASP A 110 7.12 24.26 -7.24
C ASP A 110 6.75 25.49 -8.06
N GLY A 111 6.96 25.43 -9.39
CA GLY A 111 6.56 26.51 -10.30
C GLY A 111 5.04 26.67 -10.49
N TRP A 112 4.23 25.72 -10.01
CA TRP A 112 2.77 25.81 -10.06
C TRP A 112 2.21 26.46 -8.79
N ILE A 113 2.64 27.71 -8.54
CA ILE A 113 2.37 28.45 -7.31
C ILE A 113 0.89 28.65 -6.98
N ASP A 114 0.04 28.66 -7.99
CA ASP A 114 -1.41 28.84 -7.85
C ASP A 114 -2.17 27.52 -7.66
N VAL A 115 -1.50 26.37 -7.68
CA VAL A 115 -2.14 25.06 -7.52
C VAL A 115 -1.95 24.59 -6.08
N THR A 116 -2.90 24.94 -5.22
CA THR A 116 -2.86 24.67 -3.77
C THR A 116 -3.95 23.74 -3.28
N SER A 117 -4.93 23.48 -4.14
CA SER A 117 -6.11 22.65 -3.84
C SER A 117 -6.46 21.69 -4.99
N ILE A 118 -7.35 20.74 -4.70
CA ILE A 118 -7.91 19.88 -5.75
C ILE A 118 -8.74 20.67 -6.77
N SER A 119 -9.39 21.76 -6.34
CA SER A 119 -10.14 22.63 -7.27
C SER A 119 -9.20 23.26 -8.30
N ASP A 120 -8.05 23.75 -7.87
CA ASP A 120 -7.06 24.32 -8.78
C ASP A 120 -6.54 23.27 -9.77
N LEU A 121 -6.37 22.01 -9.29
CA LEU A 121 -6.00 20.89 -10.16
C LEU A 121 -7.06 20.60 -11.24
N VAL A 122 -8.34 20.74 -10.91
CA VAL A 122 -9.44 20.62 -11.91
C VAL A 122 -9.28 21.67 -13.00
N GLU A 123 -8.96 22.91 -12.64
CA GLU A 123 -8.74 24.00 -13.62
C GLU A 123 -7.53 23.71 -14.49
N VAL A 124 -6.43 23.25 -13.92
CA VAL A 124 -5.24 22.82 -14.68
C VAL A 124 -5.59 21.71 -15.68
N CYS A 125 -6.36 20.70 -15.25
CA CYS A 125 -6.78 19.62 -16.15
C CYS A 125 -7.63 20.15 -17.31
N TYR A 126 -8.49 21.15 -17.05
CA TYR A 126 -9.27 21.82 -18.10
C TYR A 126 -8.39 22.56 -19.11
N GLU A 127 -7.37 23.29 -18.65
CA GLU A 127 -6.43 24.00 -19.53
C GLU A 127 -5.60 23.00 -20.38
N PHE A 128 -5.16 21.89 -19.79
CA PHE A 128 -4.49 20.82 -20.57
C PHE A 128 -5.41 20.30 -21.68
N LYS A 129 -6.67 20.02 -21.36
CA LYS A 129 -7.65 19.55 -22.36
C LYS A 129 -7.89 20.56 -23.46
N LYS A 130 -8.00 21.85 -23.14
CA LYS A 130 -8.19 22.93 -24.11
C LYS A 130 -7.03 23.00 -25.13
N ASN A 131 -5.84 22.63 -24.71
CA ASN A 131 -4.66 22.52 -25.54
C ASN A 131 -4.48 21.14 -26.20
N ASN A 132 -5.54 20.31 -26.25
CA ASN A 132 -5.54 18.93 -26.74
C ASN A 132 -4.53 18.00 -26.05
N ASN A 133 -4.23 18.25 -24.78
CA ASN A 133 -3.35 17.43 -23.94
C ASN A 133 -4.12 16.86 -22.76
N ASN A 134 -3.57 15.81 -22.14
CA ASN A 134 -4.04 15.29 -20.88
C ASN A 134 -2.92 15.47 -19.84
N LEU A 135 -3.31 15.82 -18.62
CA LEU A 135 -2.39 15.88 -17.49
C LEU A 135 -1.88 14.46 -17.15
N ARG A 136 -0.58 14.26 -17.07
CA ARG A 136 0.04 12.98 -16.72
C ARG A 136 0.42 12.97 -15.24
N LEU A 137 -0.16 12.04 -14.48
CA LEU A 137 0.08 11.88 -13.05
C LEU A 137 0.80 10.55 -12.77
N ALA A 138 2.02 10.64 -12.22
CA ALA A 138 2.80 9.48 -11.83
C ALA A 138 2.38 8.95 -10.45
N THR A 139 2.15 7.65 -10.32
CA THR A 139 1.72 7.06 -9.06
C THR A 139 2.09 5.59 -8.91
N LYS A 140 2.24 5.14 -7.66
CA LYS A 140 2.30 3.72 -7.26
C LYS A 140 0.92 3.13 -6.99
N TYR A 141 -0.12 3.97 -6.96
CA TYR A 141 -1.46 3.63 -6.50
C TYR A 141 -2.52 4.02 -7.53
N PRO A 142 -2.46 3.48 -8.77
CA PRO A 142 -3.35 3.91 -9.85
C PRO A 142 -4.84 3.69 -9.55
N ASN A 143 -5.19 2.64 -8.81
CA ASN A 143 -6.58 2.36 -8.49
C ASN A 143 -7.14 3.32 -7.43
N ILE A 144 -6.39 3.58 -6.37
CA ILE A 144 -6.78 4.57 -5.34
C ILE A 144 -6.87 5.95 -5.98
N VAL A 145 -5.85 6.35 -6.75
CA VAL A 145 -5.80 7.69 -7.37
C VAL A 145 -6.96 7.87 -8.34
N ARG A 146 -7.24 6.89 -9.21
CA ARG A 146 -8.38 6.97 -10.14
C ARG A 146 -9.69 7.23 -9.42
N ARG A 147 -10.02 6.42 -8.39
CA ARG A 147 -11.24 6.59 -7.61
C ARG A 147 -11.32 7.98 -6.96
N LYS A 148 -10.22 8.45 -6.38
CA LYS A 148 -10.19 9.76 -5.73
C LYS A 148 -10.32 10.92 -6.73
N LEU A 149 -9.68 10.83 -7.88
CA LEU A 149 -9.86 11.82 -8.94
C LEU A 149 -11.31 11.87 -9.43
N GLU A 150 -11.95 10.71 -9.61
CA GLU A 150 -13.37 10.61 -9.96
C GLU A 150 -14.28 11.23 -8.89
N GLU A 151 -14.04 10.92 -7.60
CA GLU A 151 -14.79 11.52 -6.48
C GLU A 151 -14.69 13.06 -6.45
N PHE A 152 -13.53 13.60 -6.81
CA PHE A 152 -13.28 15.04 -6.83
C PHE A 152 -13.66 15.71 -8.17
N GLY A 153 -14.16 14.94 -9.13
CA GLY A 153 -14.51 15.44 -10.46
C GLY A 153 -13.30 15.84 -11.32
N VAL A 154 -12.10 15.37 -10.97
CA VAL A 154 -10.89 15.59 -11.77
C VAL A 154 -10.91 14.66 -12.97
N THR A 155 -11.01 15.22 -14.16
CA THR A 155 -11.06 14.48 -15.43
C THR A 155 -9.85 14.78 -16.30
N ASN A 156 -9.67 14.02 -17.40
CA ASN A 156 -8.59 14.24 -18.38
C ASN A 156 -7.18 14.07 -17.79
N VAL A 157 -7.03 13.12 -16.87
CA VAL A 157 -5.75 12.71 -16.29
C VAL A 157 -5.36 11.34 -16.84
N VAL A 158 -4.12 11.22 -17.29
CA VAL A 158 -3.50 9.95 -17.66
C VAL A 158 -2.62 9.49 -16.49
N LEU A 159 -2.96 8.35 -15.91
CA LEU A 159 -2.17 7.77 -14.83
C LEU A 159 -0.95 7.03 -15.40
N VAL A 160 0.23 7.43 -14.95
CA VAL A 160 1.50 6.79 -15.28
C VAL A 160 1.95 5.97 -14.08
N THR A 161 1.91 4.64 -14.19
CA THR A 161 2.29 3.76 -13.08
C THR A 161 3.81 3.66 -12.99
N ALA A 162 4.36 4.00 -11.83
CA ALA A 162 5.78 3.86 -11.54
C ALA A 162 5.99 3.34 -10.12
N SER A 163 7.03 2.54 -9.91
CA SER A 163 7.34 1.92 -8.61
C SER A 163 8.26 2.75 -7.71
N GLY A 164 8.89 3.80 -8.26
CA GLY A 164 9.83 4.70 -7.57
C GLY A 164 10.18 5.90 -8.41
N GLY A 165 10.91 6.87 -7.83
CA GLY A 165 11.35 8.07 -8.52
C GLY A 165 10.21 9.00 -8.95
N LEU A 166 9.08 8.97 -8.26
CA LEU A 166 7.90 9.77 -8.61
C LEU A 166 8.21 11.27 -8.53
N GLU A 167 9.02 11.66 -7.55
CA GLU A 167 9.48 13.03 -7.33
C GLU A 167 10.28 13.61 -8.51
N ALA A 168 10.91 12.74 -9.29
CA ALA A 168 11.67 13.14 -10.46
C ALA A 168 10.83 13.14 -11.76
N ALA A 169 9.61 12.64 -11.71
CA ALA A 169 8.76 12.46 -12.91
C ALA A 169 8.59 13.73 -13.75
N PRO A 170 8.29 14.90 -13.16
CA PRO A 170 8.18 16.14 -13.92
C PRO A 170 9.52 16.58 -14.53
N MET A 171 10.61 16.46 -13.78
CA MET A 171 11.93 16.90 -14.22
C MET A 171 12.45 16.11 -15.42
N ILE A 172 12.21 14.79 -15.46
CA ILE A 172 12.61 13.92 -16.57
C ILE A 172 11.52 13.74 -17.64
N GLY A 173 10.36 14.38 -17.45
CA GLY A 173 9.34 14.57 -18.47
C GLY A 173 8.43 13.38 -18.76
N TYR A 174 8.41 12.33 -17.92
CA TYR A 174 7.48 11.21 -18.16
C TYR A 174 6.10 11.41 -17.50
N ALA A 175 5.96 12.36 -16.56
CA ALA A 175 4.69 12.83 -16.03
C ALA A 175 4.78 14.33 -15.72
N ASP A 176 3.64 14.96 -15.47
CA ASP A 176 3.56 16.39 -15.18
C ASP A 176 3.47 16.64 -13.67
N ILE A 177 2.88 15.68 -12.93
CA ILE A 177 2.74 15.66 -11.47
C ILE A 177 2.89 14.24 -10.94
#